data_865565d778ee5597b343c6dfaf05f96b
#
_entry.id   865565d778ee5597b343c6dfaf05f96b
#
_cell.length_a   1.000
_cell.length_b   1.000
_cell.length_c   1.000
_cell.angle_alpha   90.00
_cell.angle_beta   90.00
_cell.angle_gamma   90.00
#
_symmetry.space_group_name_H-M   'P 1'
#
loop_
_entity.id
_entity.type
_entity.pdbx_description
1 polymer ?
#
loop_
_entity_poly.entity_id
_entity_poly.type
_entity_poly.pdbx_seq_one_letter_code
_entity_poly.pdbx_strand_id
1 'polypeptide(L)'
;MKVIIPVVDNKEAKHIIAKGFHNTNYVCIYDSLMDTYEWKEKKEISIKEGNLCIQLKLKGIYNIITSDIELMTLALFTEVGLKVSKAIGLSVEENIKMFFNNGLNVFTYRDAMGVIDCACSGAHDISYN
;
A
#
# COMPACT_ATOMS: atom_id res chain seq x y z
N MET A 1 -14.65 -5.49 -6.35
CA MET A 1 -13.20 -5.35 -6.10
C MET A 1 -12.97 -4.61 -4.80
N LYS A 2 -12.10 -5.14 -3.95
CA LYS A 2 -11.76 -4.49 -2.69
C LYS A 2 -10.33 -3.99 -2.72
N VAL A 3 -10.12 -2.82 -2.11
CA VAL A 3 -8.81 -2.18 -2.03
C VAL A 3 -8.52 -1.86 -0.58
N ILE A 4 -7.32 -2.18 -0.10
CA ILE A 4 -6.92 -1.86 1.27
C ILE A 4 -5.85 -0.77 1.28
N ILE A 5 -5.99 0.16 2.22
CA ILE A 5 -5.13 1.33 2.35
C ILE A 5 -4.77 1.51 3.82
N PRO A 6 -3.48 1.58 4.18
CA PRO A 6 -3.12 1.90 5.57
C PRO A 6 -3.46 3.37 5.86
N VAL A 7 -4.12 3.63 6.98
CA VAL A 7 -4.55 4.97 7.36
C VAL A 7 -4.03 5.33 8.74
N VAL A 8 -3.98 6.62 9.04
CA VAL A 8 -3.35 7.12 10.26
C VAL A 8 -4.08 6.65 11.51
N ASP A 9 -5.41 6.73 11.50
CA ASP A 9 -6.23 6.22 12.61
C ASP A 9 -7.64 5.88 12.10
N ASN A 10 -8.56 5.60 13.01
CA ASN A 10 -9.95 5.32 12.65
C ASN A 10 -10.90 6.41 13.20
N LYS A 11 -10.36 7.58 13.46
CA LYS A 11 -11.12 8.71 14.03
C LYS A 11 -10.95 9.96 13.15
N GLU A 12 -10.27 10.99 13.66
CA GLU A 12 -10.17 12.25 12.95
C GLU A 12 -9.29 12.16 11.70
N ALA A 13 -8.25 11.33 11.73
CA ALA A 13 -7.33 11.17 10.60
C ALA A 13 -7.60 9.90 9.79
N LYS A 14 -8.82 9.38 9.83
CA LYS A 14 -9.15 8.13 9.14
C LYS A 14 -9.17 8.24 7.62
N HIS A 15 -9.21 9.45 7.08
CA HIS A 15 -9.14 9.67 5.63
C HIS A 15 -7.74 10.02 5.16
N ILE A 16 -6.75 9.96 6.03
CA ILE A 16 -5.37 10.28 5.72
C ILE A 16 -4.56 8.99 5.61
N ILE A 17 -3.91 8.81 4.47
CA ILE A 17 -3.09 7.62 4.22
C ILE A 17 -1.86 7.65 5.12
N ALA A 18 -1.59 6.57 5.83
CA ALA A 18 -0.38 6.41 6.60
C ALA A 18 0.80 6.12 5.68
N LYS A 19 2.01 6.29 6.17
CA LYS A 19 3.20 6.06 5.36
C LYS A 19 3.26 4.62 4.84
N GLY A 20 2.92 3.66 5.68
CA GLY A 20 2.89 2.25 5.29
C GLY A 20 2.22 1.41 6.37
N PHE A 21 2.11 0.11 6.12
CA PHE A 21 1.45 -0.80 7.06
C PHE A 21 2.19 -0.92 8.39
N HIS A 22 3.50 -0.74 8.40
CA HIS A 22 4.29 -0.81 9.64
C HIS A 22 4.17 0.46 10.49
N ASN A 23 3.60 1.52 9.93
CA ASN A 23 3.53 2.81 10.59
C ASN A 23 2.18 3.08 11.22
N THR A 24 1.27 2.11 11.18
CA THR A 24 -0.08 2.30 11.69
C THR A 24 -0.67 0.96 12.13
N ASN A 25 -1.71 1.05 12.97
CA ASN A 25 -2.50 -0.10 13.36
C ASN A 25 -3.85 -0.13 12.67
N TYR A 26 -4.10 0.79 11.74
CA TYR A 26 -5.43 0.97 11.15
C TYR A 26 -5.38 0.88 9.64
N VAL A 27 -6.44 0.33 9.05
CA VAL A 27 -6.58 0.21 7.60
C VAL A 27 -7.98 0.61 7.19
N CYS A 28 -8.10 1.07 5.95
CA CYS A 28 -9.39 1.33 5.31
C CYS A 28 -9.54 0.32 4.17
N ILE A 29 -10.70 -0.31 4.10
CA ILE A 29 -11.03 -1.23 3.01
C ILE A 29 -12.18 -0.63 2.22
N TYR A 30 -11.93 -0.37 0.94
CA TYR A 30 -12.94 0.12 0.03
C TYR A 30 -13.49 -1.02 -0.81
N ASP A 31 -14.81 -1.13 -0.89
CA ASP A 31 -15.48 -2.13 -1.72
C ASP A 31 -16.18 -1.41 -2.87
N SER A 32 -15.72 -1.63 -4.09
CA SER A 32 -16.26 -0.95 -5.25
C SER A 32 -17.65 -1.43 -5.64
N LEU A 33 -18.01 -2.66 -5.28
CA LEU A 33 -19.35 -3.17 -5.57
C LEU A 33 -20.42 -2.46 -4.75
N MET A 34 -20.10 -2.19 -3.50
CA MET A 34 -21.03 -1.53 -2.58
C MET A 34 -20.78 -0.03 -2.45
N ASP A 35 -19.67 0.45 -3.01
CA ASP A 35 -19.20 1.83 -2.85
C ASP A 35 -19.15 2.21 -1.38
N THR A 36 -18.53 1.36 -0.57
CA THR A 36 -18.46 1.56 0.88
C THR A 36 -17.02 1.56 1.36
N TYR A 37 -16.78 2.32 2.43
CA TYR A 37 -15.50 2.37 3.12
C TYR A 37 -15.67 1.76 4.49
N GLU A 38 -14.73 0.91 4.89
CA GLU A 38 -14.75 0.28 6.20
C GLU A 38 -13.38 0.45 6.85
N TRP A 39 -13.36 0.96 8.08
CA TRP A 39 -12.12 1.14 8.82
C TRP A 39 -12.00 0.03 9.86
N LYS A 40 -10.83 -0.61 9.88
CA LYS A 40 -10.56 -1.71 10.80
C LYS A 40 -9.19 -1.54 11.44
N GLU A 41 -8.99 -2.22 12.55
CA GLU A 41 -7.65 -2.37 13.08
C GLU A 41 -6.94 -3.47 12.28
N LYS A 42 -5.67 -3.27 12.04
CA LYS A 42 -4.87 -4.22 11.27
C LYS A 42 -4.92 -5.64 11.88
N LYS A 43 -4.95 -5.73 13.20
CA LYS A 43 -5.00 -7.02 13.90
C LYS A 43 -6.30 -7.79 13.66
N GLU A 44 -7.37 -7.13 13.25
CA GLU A 44 -8.62 -7.80 12.89
C GLU A 44 -8.48 -8.60 11.59
N ILE A 45 -7.47 -8.26 10.78
CA ILE A 45 -7.20 -8.98 9.53
C ILE A 45 -6.13 -10.02 9.77
N SER A 46 -5.07 -9.65 10.46
CA SER A 46 -3.95 -10.56 10.73
C SER A 46 -3.26 -10.18 12.04
N ILE A 47 -3.14 -11.14 12.93
CA ILE A 47 -2.44 -10.95 14.20
C ILE A 47 -0.94 -10.87 13.96
N LYS A 48 -0.42 -11.63 12.99
CA LYS A 48 1.00 -11.65 12.66
C LYS A 48 1.23 -10.93 11.35
N GLU A 49 2.16 -9.99 11.32
CA GLU A 49 2.44 -9.21 10.12
C GLU A 49 2.86 -10.08 8.93
N GLY A 50 3.64 -11.15 9.21
CA GLY A 50 4.06 -12.05 8.15
C GLY A 50 2.93 -12.76 7.44
N ASN A 51 1.74 -12.80 8.03
CA ASN A 51 0.59 -13.46 7.44
C ASN A 51 -0.40 -12.48 6.78
N LEU A 52 -0.09 -11.19 6.81
CA LEU A 52 -1.01 -10.18 6.29
C LEU A 52 -1.37 -10.44 4.83
N CYS A 53 -0.37 -10.70 3.98
CA CYS A 53 -0.60 -10.91 2.56
C CYS A 53 -1.50 -12.12 2.30
N ILE A 54 -1.29 -13.20 3.05
CA ILE A 54 -2.11 -14.41 2.90
C ILE A 54 -3.54 -14.15 3.35
N GLN A 55 -3.71 -13.45 4.48
CA GLN A 55 -5.04 -13.14 4.98
C GLN A 55 -5.81 -12.21 4.04
N LEU A 56 -5.11 -11.24 3.43
CA LEU A 56 -5.73 -10.37 2.44
C LEU A 56 -6.23 -11.18 1.26
N LYS A 57 -5.40 -12.09 0.76
CA LYS A 57 -5.78 -12.93 -0.36
C LYS A 57 -7.00 -13.79 -0.02
N LEU A 58 -7.03 -14.38 1.16
CA LEU A 58 -8.16 -15.21 1.59
C LEU A 58 -9.45 -14.41 1.71
N LYS A 59 -9.36 -13.13 2.02
CA LYS A 59 -10.53 -12.25 2.13
C LYS A 59 -10.93 -11.62 0.80
N GLY A 60 -10.25 -11.95 -0.28
CA GLY A 60 -10.56 -11.40 -1.60
C GLY A 60 -10.06 -9.97 -1.79
N ILE A 61 -9.09 -9.54 -1.02
CA ILE A 61 -8.52 -8.20 -1.13
C ILE A 61 -7.19 -8.32 -1.86
N TYR A 62 -7.18 -8.03 -3.16
CA TYR A 62 -6.01 -8.22 -4.01
C TYR A 62 -5.29 -6.93 -4.38
N ASN A 63 -5.86 -5.79 -4.03
CA ASN A 63 -5.31 -4.49 -4.42
C ASN A 63 -5.00 -3.67 -3.18
N ILE A 64 -3.82 -3.06 -3.20
CA ILE A 64 -3.28 -2.30 -2.07
C ILE A 64 -2.84 -0.94 -2.58
N ILE A 65 -3.16 0.11 -1.84
CA ILE A 65 -2.64 1.45 -2.10
C ILE A 65 -1.87 1.87 -0.85
N THR A 66 -0.61 2.23 -1.00
CA THR A 66 0.20 2.67 0.13
C THR A 66 1.21 3.72 -0.34
N SER A 67 1.63 4.58 0.58
CA SER A 67 2.63 5.62 0.26
C SER A 67 4.04 5.03 0.19
N ASP A 68 4.32 4.05 1.03
CA ASP A 68 5.64 3.42 1.09
C ASP A 68 5.46 1.96 1.45
N ILE A 69 6.46 1.14 1.11
CA ILE A 69 6.44 -0.28 1.44
C ILE A 69 7.89 -0.78 1.48
N GLU A 70 8.18 -1.65 2.45
CA GLU A 70 9.50 -2.25 2.53
C GLU A 70 9.69 -3.28 1.41
N LEU A 71 10.94 -3.41 0.95
CA LEU A 71 11.27 -4.30 -0.15
C LEU A 71 10.81 -5.74 0.10
N MET A 72 11.07 -6.26 1.30
CA MET A 72 10.67 -7.63 1.63
C MET A 72 9.15 -7.80 1.65
N THR A 73 8.44 -6.80 2.17
CA THR A 73 6.99 -6.82 2.20
C THR A 73 6.42 -6.77 0.79
N LEU A 74 6.99 -5.93 -0.07
CA LEU A 74 6.57 -5.86 -1.46
C LEU A 74 6.79 -7.21 -2.17
N ALA A 75 7.93 -7.84 -1.92
CA ALA A 75 8.23 -9.13 -2.52
C ALA A 75 7.21 -10.18 -2.10
N LEU A 76 6.85 -10.23 -0.80
CA LEU A 76 5.86 -11.18 -0.31
C LEU A 76 4.49 -10.92 -0.91
N PHE A 77 4.06 -9.67 -0.97
CA PHE A 77 2.77 -9.32 -1.54
C PHE A 77 2.69 -9.68 -3.02
N THR A 78 3.75 -9.36 -3.76
CA THR A 78 3.80 -9.66 -5.19
C THR A 78 3.80 -11.16 -5.44
N GLU A 79 4.53 -11.92 -4.63
CA GLU A 79 4.64 -13.37 -4.79
C GLU A 79 3.30 -14.08 -4.63
N VAL A 80 2.45 -13.60 -3.72
CA VAL A 80 1.13 -14.21 -3.53
C VAL A 80 0.07 -13.63 -4.47
N GLY A 81 0.46 -12.75 -5.37
CA GLY A 81 -0.43 -12.23 -6.41
C GLY A 81 -1.19 -10.96 -6.06
N LEU A 82 -0.75 -10.23 -5.06
CA LEU A 82 -1.35 -8.94 -4.72
C LEU A 82 -0.71 -7.82 -5.54
N LYS A 83 -1.52 -6.83 -5.89
CA LYS A 83 -1.05 -5.67 -6.65
C LYS A 83 -0.91 -4.48 -5.70
N VAL A 84 0.27 -3.90 -5.64
CA VAL A 84 0.56 -2.77 -4.77
C VAL A 84 0.75 -1.53 -5.62
N SER A 85 -0.10 -0.52 -5.39
CA SER A 85 -0.04 0.75 -6.11
C SER A 85 0.48 1.84 -5.19
N LYS A 86 1.22 2.78 -5.77
CA LYS A 86 1.84 3.87 -5.03
C LYS A 86 0.86 5.02 -4.89
N ALA A 87 0.60 5.43 -3.66
CA ALA A 87 -0.30 6.53 -3.38
C ALA A 87 0.27 7.86 -3.87
N ILE A 88 -0.61 8.75 -4.29
CA ILE A 88 -0.28 10.12 -4.66
C ILE A 88 -1.00 11.03 -3.67
N GLY A 89 -0.23 11.77 -2.87
CA GLY A 89 -0.81 12.57 -1.80
C GLY A 89 -1.34 11.69 -0.67
N LEU A 90 -2.15 12.26 0.20
CA LEU A 90 -2.56 11.61 1.44
C LEU A 90 -4.05 11.31 1.54
N SER A 91 -4.85 11.69 0.55
CA SER A 91 -6.30 11.50 0.62
C SER A 91 -6.70 10.09 0.19
N VAL A 92 -7.41 9.39 1.06
CA VAL A 92 -7.94 8.07 0.77
C VAL A 92 -8.88 8.14 -0.44
N GLU A 93 -9.85 9.05 -0.40
CA GLU A 93 -10.88 9.15 -1.44
C GLU A 93 -10.29 9.50 -2.80
N GLU A 94 -9.35 10.44 -2.83
CA GLU A 94 -8.73 10.83 -4.11
C GLU A 94 -7.90 9.70 -4.69
N ASN A 95 -7.21 8.95 -3.83
CA ASN A 95 -6.44 7.80 -4.30
C ASN A 95 -7.32 6.68 -4.83
N ILE A 96 -8.47 6.46 -4.22
CA ILE A 96 -9.44 5.49 -4.74
C ILE A 96 -9.90 5.91 -6.15
N LYS A 97 -10.23 7.19 -6.32
CA LYS A 97 -10.63 7.69 -7.64
C LYS A 97 -9.52 7.50 -8.67
N MET A 98 -8.29 7.87 -8.32
CA MET A 98 -7.15 7.71 -9.21
C MET A 98 -6.91 6.25 -9.56
N PHE A 99 -7.04 5.36 -8.57
CA PHE A 99 -6.83 3.93 -8.78
C PHE A 99 -7.81 3.39 -9.85
N PHE A 100 -9.09 3.73 -9.73
CA PHE A 100 -10.09 3.23 -10.67
C PHE A 100 -10.04 3.93 -12.02
N ASN A 101 -9.31 5.04 -12.13
CA ASN A 101 -9.04 5.73 -13.39
C ASN A 101 -7.67 5.38 -13.95
N ASN A 102 -7.01 4.36 -13.39
CA ASN A 102 -5.67 3.92 -13.79
C ASN A 102 -4.61 5.01 -13.64
N GLY A 103 -4.79 5.88 -12.65
CA GLY A 103 -3.89 7.00 -12.41
C GLY A 103 -2.78 6.72 -11.41
N LEU A 104 -2.76 5.54 -10.79
CA LEU A 104 -1.70 5.18 -9.84
C LEU A 104 -0.72 4.21 -10.48
N ASN A 105 0.56 4.42 -10.20
CA ASN A 105 1.59 3.51 -10.66
C ASN A 105 1.75 2.33 -9.71
N VAL A 106 2.08 1.17 -10.25
CA VAL A 106 2.40 0.00 -9.45
C VAL A 106 3.78 0.21 -8.83
N PHE A 107 3.92 -0.17 -7.56
CA PHE A 107 5.21 -0.14 -6.90
C PHE A 107 6.20 -1.08 -7.59
N THR A 108 7.41 -0.58 -7.85
CA THR A 108 8.51 -1.41 -8.32
C THR A 108 9.47 -1.66 -7.17
N TYR A 109 10.35 -2.65 -7.33
CA TYR A 109 11.39 -2.90 -6.33
C TYR A 109 12.30 -1.69 -6.16
N ARG A 110 12.50 -0.94 -7.23
CA ARG A 110 13.28 0.28 -7.18
C ARG A 110 12.63 1.33 -6.30
N ASP A 111 11.31 1.48 -6.40
CA ASP A 111 10.57 2.39 -5.52
C ASP A 111 10.72 1.98 -4.06
N ALA A 112 10.69 0.68 -3.78
CA ALA A 112 10.79 0.19 -2.41
C ALA A 112 12.21 0.36 -1.84
N MET A 113 13.23 0.37 -2.71
CA MET A 113 14.60 0.63 -2.27
C MET A 113 14.82 2.11 -1.96
N GLY A 114 13.97 2.96 -2.51
CA GLY A 114 13.97 4.37 -2.15
C GLY A 114 15.17 5.14 -2.63
N VAL A 115 15.70 5.99 -1.76
CA VAL A 115 16.73 6.95 -2.11
C VAL A 115 18.09 6.39 -2.46
N ILE A 116 18.26 5.10 -2.36
CA ILE A 116 19.53 4.48 -2.73
C ILE A 116 19.91 4.85 -4.17
N ASP A 117 18.92 4.91 -5.02
CA ASP A 117 19.15 5.28 -6.42
C ASP A 117 19.72 6.67 -6.57
N CYS A 118 19.25 7.59 -5.76
CA CYS A 118 19.71 8.96 -5.84
C CYS A 118 21.18 9.09 -5.47
N ALA A 119 21.62 8.31 -4.51
CA ALA A 119 23.00 8.33 -4.08
C ALA A 119 23.93 7.81 -5.16
N CYS A 120 23.44 6.89 -5.96
CA CYS A 120 24.25 6.29 -7.03
C CYS A 120 24.33 7.15 -8.26
N SER A 121 23.46 8.06 -8.42
CA SER A 121 23.40 8.88 -9.62
C SER A 121 24.53 9.88 -9.69
N GLY A 122 25.24 9.89 -8.81
CA GLY A 122 26.40 10.71 -8.93
C GLY A 122 27.36 10.06 -9.84
N ALA A 123 26.96 9.81 -9.86
CA ALA A 123 27.51 9.37 -10.18
C ALA A 123 27.65 8.67 -10.60
N HIS A 124 27.05 8.62 -10.50
CA HIS A 124 27.09 7.74 -10.73
C HIS A 124 26.98 7.23 -11.17
N ASP A 125 26.92 7.36 -11.51
CA ASP A 125 26.92 6.57 -11.79
C ASP A 125 27.14 5.89 -12.02
N ILE A 126 27.15 5.87 -12.28
CA ILE A 126 27.28 4.99 -12.37
C ILE A 126 27.33 4.16 -12.68
N SER A 127 27.38 4.15 -12.85
CA SER A 127 27.36 3.31 -13.02
C SER A 127 27.22 2.56 -13.04
N TYR A 128 26.98 2.82 -12.95
CA TYR A 128 26.65 2.04 -12.73
C TYR A 128 26.60 1.53 -13.05
N ASN A 129 26.67 1.81 -13.18
CA ASN A 129 26.48 1.26 -13.22
C ASN A 129 26.39 0.83 -13.24
#